data_fe0285205b7988d0400cbab28bd23fe6
#
_entry.id   fe0285205b7988d0400cbab28bd23fe6
#
_cell.length_a   1.000
_cell.length_b   1.000
_cell.length_c   1.000
_cell.angle_alpha   90.00
_cell.angle_beta   90.00
_cell.angle_gamma   90.00
#
_symmetry.space_group_name_H-M   'P 1'
#
loop_
_entity.id
_entity.type
_entity.pdbx_description
1 polymer ?
#
loop_
_entity_poly.entity_id
_entity_poly.type
_entity_poly.pdbx_seq_one_letter_code
_entity_poly.pdbx_strand_id
1 'polypeptide(L)'
;MCRGCHPHGSPIAVSGLAKPGRAAAFRKRSMANRTVSSIESEIEIFLSKCPFLASSEDEPSCVAKFHRSEIEVGELLGKGAFSEVYQVKAVNPCFEHEDEEENLRCVIHEACKTQDNDADQFIVKHLRPELLTQRTAFNNAAADLVLESKFLAALDHPNIIKIHGWAANGAKSFGDGSHDGFFVMLEQLDDILSRRISLWRKDPSSAPPMEQRLGYATQIAGALQYLHSKNIIFRDLKCDNIGFKDGAIRLFDLGLCRELPENSSRDDMFLMSGVGTPRYVAPEIVLGTGYNLGADVYSFSIVCYELLAIAKPFDLYNIGMYRMLVCEDGERPQLVASWPQELQTLLTSMWDAESSVRPTMDEIHSQLSEIHSKATPGALTSLLSSLKFPKRLVRMATGSFSEGTSTTVTSAASLNK
;
A
#
# COMPACT_ATOMS: atom_id res chain seq x y z
N MET A 1 11.67 -62.55 56.18
CA MET A 1 10.36 -62.99 56.81
C MET A 1 9.29 -62.04 56.27
N CYS A 2 8.21 -62.68 55.75
CA CYS A 2 6.85 -62.20 55.51
C CYS A 2 6.68 -61.07 54.49
N ARG A 3 6.23 -61.36 53.26
CA ARG A 3 4.83 -61.57 52.80
C ARG A 3 4.05 -60.22 52.92
N GLY A 4 3.39 -59.65 51.96
CA GLY A 4 2.81 -60.15 50.71
C GLY A 4 1.76 -59.10 50.23
N CYS A 5 1.21 -59.36 49.08
CA CYS A 5 -0.07 -58.86 48.54
C CYS A 5 -0.06 -57.59 47.70
N HIS A 6 -0.09 -57.84 46.42
CA HIS A 6 -0.81 -57.00 45.47
C HIS A 6 -2.32 -56.96 45.77
N PRO A 7 -3.02 -55.84 45.32
CA PRO A 7 -3.98 -56.11 44.27
C PRO A 7 -3.97 -55.09 43.13
N HIS A 8 -4.40 -55.63 42.00
CA HIS A 8 -4.76 -54.98 40.74
C HIS A 8 -5.63 -53.74 40.90
N GLY A 9 -5.21 -52.67 40.24
CA GLY A 9 -6.06 -51.52 39.95
C GLY A 9 -6.04 -51.22 38.44
N SER A 10 -7.18 -51.49 37.80
CA SER A 10 -7.45 -51.25 36.40
C SER A 10 -7.26 -49.77 35.99
N PRO A 11 -6.88 -49.46 34.71
CA PRO A 11 -6.77 -48.09 34.27
C PRO A 11 -8.16 -47.45 34.17
N ILE A 12 -8.35 -46.37 34.89
CA ILE A 12 -9.53 -45.51 34.76
C ILE A 12 -9.46 -44.78 33.41
N ALA A 13 -10.36 -45.18 32.54
CA ALA A 13 -10.61 -44.48 31.29
C ALA A 13 -11.13 -43.07 31.62
N VAL A 14 -10.32 -42.00 31.32
CA VAL A 14 -10.79 -40.61 31.29
C VAL A 14 -11.54 -40.42 29.99
N SER A 15 -12.80 -40.80 29.94
CA SER A 15 -13.76 -40.42 28.92
C SER A 15 -14.46 -39.13 29.39
N GLY A 16 -14.41 -38.08 28.55
CA GLY A 16 -15.33 -36.97 28.73
C GLY A 16 -14.73 -35.60 28.56
N LEU A 17 -14.28 -35.26 27.37
CA LEU A 17 -14.37 -33.88 26.92
C LEU A 17 -15.85 -33.55 26.80
N ALA A 18 -16.40 -32.94 27.84
CA ALA A 18 -17.76 -32.43 27.82
C ALA A 18 -17.92 -31.44 26.69
N LYS A 19 -18.78 -31.72 25.71
CA LYS A 19 -19.23 -30.76 24.72
C LYS A 19 -19.73 -29.53 25.47
N PRO A 20 -19.39 -28.29 25.05
CA PRO A 20 -19.85 -27.11 25.74
C PRO A 20 -21.38 -27.13 25.83
N GLY A 21 -21.91 -26.98 27.05
CA GLY A 21 -23.33 -27.07 27.30
C GLY A 21 -24.11 -26.02 26.50
N ARG A 22 -25.38 -26.33 26.15
CA ARG A 22 -26.27 -25.44 25.36
C ARG A 22 -26.27 -23.97 25.83
N ALA A 23 -26.09 -23.70 27.11
CA ALA A 23 -25.98 -22.35 27.68
C ALA A 23 -24.68 -21.63 27.29
N ALA A 24 -23.54 -22.34 27.21
CA ALA A 24 -22.28 -21.76 26.78
C ALA A 24 -22.30 -21.45 25.27
N ALA A 25 -22.87 -22.36 24.45
CA ALA A 25 -23.08 -22.14 23.03
C ALA A 25 -24.04 -20.98 22.74
N PHE A 26 -25.13 -20.85 23.52
CA PHE A 26 -26.08 -19.72 23.42
C PHE A 26 -25.43 -18.38 23.81
N ARG A 27 -24.64 -18.34 24.89
CA ARG A 27 -23.87 -17.14 25.29
C ARG A 27 -22.86 -16.75 24.23
N LYS A 28 -22.10 -17.69 23.68
CA LYS A 28 -21.12 -17.44 22.61
C LYS A 28 -21.80 -16.86 21.37
N ARG A 29 -22.92 -17.45 20.93
CA ARG A 29 -23.72 -16.97 19.79
C ARG A 29 -24.33 -15.58 20.03
N SER A 30 -24.83 -15.31 21.24
CA SER A 30 -25.34 -13.96 21.61
C SER A 30 -24.25 -12.91 21.63
N MET A 31 -23.01 -13.24 22.09
CA MET A 31 -21.88 -12.31 22.06
C MET A 31 -21.40 -12.05 20.63
N ALA A 32 -21.33 -13.09 19.79
CA ALA A 32 -20.95 -12.97 18.38
C ALA A 32 -21.95 -12.06 17.61
N ASN A 33 -23.25 -12.28 17.77
CA ASN A 33 -24.26 -11.43 17.14
C ASN A 33 -24.17 -9.96 17.57
N ARG A 34 -23.84 -9.67 18.86
CA ARG A 34 -23.62 -8.29 19.32
C ARG A 34 -22.35 -7.67 18.72
N THR A 35 -21.31 -8.49 18.45
CA THR A 35 -20.10 -8.03 17.78
C THR A 35 -20.38 -7.66 16.33
N VAL A 36 -21.06 -8.52 15.58
CA VAL A 36 -21.46 -8.26 14.19
C VAL A 36 -22.32 -7.00 14.11
N SER A 37 -23.38 -6.87 14.93
CA SER A 37 -24.25 -5.68 14.95
C SER A 37 -23.47 -4.39 15.27
N SER A 38 -22.46 -4.44 16.13
CA SER A 38 -21.61 -3.29 16.42
C SER A 38 -20.75 -2.91 15.19
N ILE A 39 -20.16 -3.89 14.52
CA ILE A 39 -19.35 -3.67 13.32
C ILE A 39 -20.23 -3.09 12.18
N GLU A 40 -21.37 -3.70 11.92
CA GLU A 40 -22.32 -3.23 10.89
C GLU A 40 -22.77 -1.79 11.18
N SER A 41 -23.08 -1.44 12.43
CA SER A 41 -23.44 -0.06 12.81
C SER A 41 -22.31 0.94 12.57
N GLU A 42 -21.07 0.58 12.84
CA GLU A 42 -19.90 1.45 12.56
C GLU A 42 -19.71 1.65 11.05
N ILE A 43 -19.89 0.58 10.26
CA ILE A 43 -19.83 0.65 8.80
C ILE A 43 -20.97 1.54 8.25
N GLU A 44 -22.20 1.37 8.72
CA GLU A 44 -23.35 2.20 8.30
C GLU A 44 -23.14 3.68 8.62
N ILE A 45 -22.66 4.01 9.83
CA ILE A 45 -22.31 5.38 10.21
C ILE A 45 -21.24 5.96 9.28
N PHE A 46 -20.27 5.15 8.89
CA PHE A 46 -19.23 5.58 7.95
C PHE A 46 -19.81 5.81 6.56
N LEU A 47 -20.55 4.84 6.00
CA LEU A 47 -21.13 4.92 4.65
C LEU A 47 -22.10 6.10 4.53
N SER A 48 -22.84 6.45 5.59
CA SER A 48 -23.72 7.64 5.60
C SER A 48 -22.96 8.96 5.41
N LYS A 49 -21.62 8.96 5.60
CA LYS A 49 -20.75 10.11 5.43
C LYS A 49 -19.80 9.96 4.23
N CYS A 50 -19.99 8.93 3.41
CA CYS A 50 -19.14 8.61 2.28
C CYS A 50 -19.99 8.38 1.02
N PRO A 51 -20.49 9.45 0.35
CA PRO A 51 -21.27 9.36 -0.87
C PRO A 51 -20.61 8.54 -1.98
N PHE A 52 -19.30 8.60 -2.09
CA PHE A 52 -18.54 7.80 -3.08
C PHE A 52 -18.78 6.30 -2.91
N LEU A 53 -18.72 5.77 -1.67
CA LEU A 53 -18.98 4.36 -1.42
C LEU A 53 -20.49 4.05 -1.41
N ALA A 54 -21.33 5.01 -1.03
CA ALA A 54 -22.78 4.83 -1.04
C ALA A 54 -23.36 4.80 -2.47
N SER A 55 -22.76 5.53 -3.42
CA SER A 55 -23.16 5.53 -4.83
C SER A 55 -22.72 4.27 -5.59
N SER A 56 -21.78 3.51 -5.07
CA SER A 56 -21.35 2.21 -5.58
C SER A 56 -22.20 1.07 -4.97
N GLU A 57 -23.55 1.23 -4.99
CA GLU A 57 -24.49 0.27 -4.37
C GLU A 57 -24.46 -1.13 -5.00
N ASP A 58 -24.06 -1.26 -6.24
CA ASP A 58 -23.83 -2.55 -6.85
C ASP A 58 -22.45 -3.07 -6.40
N GLU A 59 -22.46 -4.20 -5.68
CA GLU A 59 -21.21 -4.91 -5.40
C GLU A 59 -20.48 -5.12 -6.73
N PRO A 60 -19.22 -4.65 -6.84
CA PRO A 60 -18.54 -4.68 -8.12
C PRO A 60 -18.43 -6.12 -8.60
N SER A 61 -18.95 -6.40 -9.79
CA SER A 61 -18.91 -7.72 -10.45
C SER A 61 -17.49 -8.24 -10.70
N CYS A 62 -16.47 -7.42 -10.41
CA CYS A 62 -15.05 -7.76 -10.61
C CYS A 62 -14.35 -8.34 -9.37
N VAL A 63 -15.04 -8.48 -8.21
CA VAL A 63 -14.46 -9.00 -6.96
C VAL A 63 -15.15 -10.31 -6.58
N ALA A 64 -14.38 -11.40 -6.54
CA ALA A 64 -14.90 -12.72 -6.21
C ALA A 64 -15.21 -12.86 -4.72
N LYS A 65 -16.25 -13.61 -4.38
CA LYS A 65 -16.62 -13.93 -3.01
C LYS A 65 -16.21 -15.34 -2.65
N PHE A 66 -15.56 -15.50 -1.50
CA PHE A 66 -15.08 -16.79 -1.02
C PHE A 66 -15.50 -17.03 0.42
N HIS A 67 -15.77 -18.30 0.75
CA HIS A 67 -15.80 -18.74 2.13
C HIS A 67 -14.38 -18.96 2.64
N ARG A 68 -14.15 -18.70 3.94
CA ARG A 68 -12.81 -18.89 4.54
C ARG A 68 -12.25 -20.30 4.35
N SER A 69 -13.12 -21.31 4.33
CA SER A 69 -12.77 -22.73 4.13
C SER A 69 -12.25 -23.05 2.73
N GLU A 70 -12.49 -22.18 1.74
CA GLU A 70 -12.03 -22.38 0.37
C GLU A 70 -10.59 -21.90 0.14
N ILE A 71 -10.04 -21.10 1.09
CA ILE A 71 -8.71 -20.52 0.98
C ILE A 71 -7.71 -21.28 1.84
N GLU A 72 -6.71 -21.88 1.20
CA GLU A 72 -5.54 -22.45 1.87
C GLU A 72 -4.45 -21.39 1.94
N VAL A 73 -4.09 -20.99 3.16
CA VAL A 73 -3.03 -20.00 3.39
C VAL A 73 -1.66 -20.68 3.50
N GLY A 74 -0.63 -20.01 3.00
CA GLY A 74 0.77 -20.40 3.05
C GLY A 74 1.54 -19.66 4.15
N GLU A 75 2.68 -19.08 3.77
CA GLU A 75 3.58 -18.39 4.68
C GLU A 75 3.01 -17.05 5.14
N LEU A 76 3.34 -16.64 6.37
CA LEU A 76 3.10 -15.30 6.88
C LEU A 76 4.09 -14.33 6.22
N LEU A 77 3.59 -13.42 5.39
CA LEU A 77 4.40 -12.44 4.66
C LEU A 77 4.55 -11.12 5.42
N GLY A 78 3.57 -10.75 6.23
CA GLY A 78 3.59 -9.50 6.96
C GLY A 78 2.69 -9.49 8.19
N LYS A 79 3.07 -8.66 9.18
CA LYS A 79 2.32 -8.47 10.42
C LYS A 79 2.20 -6.98 10.69
N GLY A 80 0.99 -6.44 10.53
CA GLY A 80 0.65 -5.07 10.85
C GLY A 80 0.19 -4.89 12.30
N ALA A 81 -0.25 -3.68 12.64
CA ALA A 81 -0.77 -3.39 13.97
C ALA A 81 -2.04 -4.20 14.27
N PHE A 82 -2.94 -4.34 13.30
CA PHE A 82 -4.25 -4.96 13.46
C PHE A 82 -4.46 -6.18 12.56
N SER A 83 -3.65 -6.38 11.53
CA SER A 83 -3.82 -7.42 10.52
C SER A 83 -2.56 -8.25 10.32
N GLU A 84 -2.76 -9.46 9.80
CA GLU A 84 -1.74 -10.36 9.28
C GLU A 84 -2.00 -10.61 7.81
N VAL A 85 -0.91 -10.78 7.05
CA VAL A 85 -0.93 -11.00 5.60
C VAL A 85 -0.25 -12.33 5.31
N TYR A 86 -0.98 -13.23 4.68
CA TYR A 86 -0.50 -14.55 4.32
C TYR A 86 -0.49 -14.75 2.80
N GLN A 87 0.44 -15.51 2.30
CA GLN A 87 0.40 -16.00 0.93
C GLN A 87 -0.84 -16.91 0.74
N VAL A 88 -1.50 -16.82 -0.39
CA VAL A 88 -2.51 -17.81 -0.81
C VAL A 88 -1.77 -18.98 -1.46
N LYS A 89 -1.88 -20.15 -0.87
CA LYS A 89 -1.28 -21.39 -1.40
C LYS A 89 -2.19 -22.08 -2.40
N ALA A 90 -3.48 -22.10 -2.10
CA ALA A 90 -4.49 -22.68 -2.99
C ALA A 90 -5.86 -22.06 -2.71
N VAL A 91 -6.68 -22.02 -3.74
CA VAL A 91 -8.10 -21.71 -3.66
C VAL A 91 -8.87 -22.94 -4.14
N ASN A 92 -9.77 -23.45 -3.33
CA ASN A 92 -10.57 -24.65 -3.61
C ASN A 92 -12.06 -24.27 -3.60
N PRO A 93 -12.57 -23.61 -4.64
CA PRO A 93 -13.94 -23.12 -4.67
C PRO A 93 -14.93 -24.29 -4.73
N CYS A 94 -16.04 -24.13 -4.00
CA CYS A 94 -17.19 -25.03 -4.12
C CYS A 94 -18.09 -24.46 -5.23
N PHE A 95 -18.15 -25.12 -6.37
CA PHE A 95 -18.98 -24.69 -7.49
C PHE A 95 -20.36 -25.31 -7.37
N GLU A 96 -21.39 -24.49 -7.27
CA GLU A 96 -22.79 -24.94 -7.21
C GLU A 96 -23.61 -24.49 -8.44
N HIS A 97 -23.21 -23.38 -9.11
CA HIS A 97 -23.90 -22.80 -10.27
C HIS A 97 -22.92 -22.10 -11.22
N GLU A 98 -23.24 -22.03 -12.52
CA GLU A 98 -22.50 -21.28 -13.52
C GLU A 98 -23.00 -19.84 -13.61
N ASP A 99 -22.36 -18.90 -12.90
CA ASP A 99 -22.60 -17.46 -12.99
C ASP A 99 -21.30 -16.66 -13.22
N GLU A 100 -21.41 -15.34 -13.37
CA GLU A 100 -20.23 -14.47 -13.61
C GLU A 100 -19.25 -14.48 -12.42
N GLU A 101 -19.75 -14.61 -11.20
CA GLU A 101 -18.94 -14.69 -9.99
C GLU A 101 -18.15 -16.01 -9.95
N GLU A 102 -18.73 -17.10 -10.43
CA GLU A 102 -18.10 -18.41 -10.54
C GLU A 102 -16.93 -18.39 -11.55
N ASN A 103 -17.07 -17.65 -12.66
CA ASN A 103 -15.99 -17.45 -13.63
C ASN A 103 -14.77 -16.75 -13.00
N LEU A 104 -14.96 -15.71 -12.18
CA LEU A 104 -13.87 -15.05 -11.46
C LEU A 104 -13.18 -15.99 -10.47
N ARG A 105 -13.96 -16.79 -9.74
CA ARG A 105 -13.44 -17.79 -8.81
C ARG A 105 -12.63 -18.86 -9.53
N CYS A 106 -13.07 -19.29 -10.72
CA CYS A 106 -12.34 -20.21 -11.59
C CYS A 106 -11.00 -19.63 -12.04
N VAL A 107 -10.97 -18.38 -12.50
CA VAL A 107 -9.73 -17.70 -12.93
C VAL A 107 -8.71 -17.64 -11.79
N ILE A 108 -9.13 -17.26 -10.58
CA ILE A 108 -8.26 -17.20 -9.40
C ILE A 108 -7.78 -18.62 -9.02
N HIS A 109 -8.66 -19.61 -9.06
CA HIS A 109 -8.31 -21.00 -8.78
C HIS A 109 -7.24 -21.53 -9.74
N GLU A 110 -7.41 -21.32 -11.05
CA GLU A 110 -6.43 -21.73 -12.05
C GLU A 110 -5.09 -20.98 -11.90
N ALA A 111 -5.13 -19.67 -11.61
CA ALA A 111 -3.92 -18.89 -11.33
C ALA A 111 -3.15 -19.42 -10.12
N CYS A 112 -3.83 -19.88 -9.08
CA CYS A 112 -3.19 -20.50 -7.92
C CYS A 112 -2.58 -21.89 -8.21
N LYS A 113 -3.03 -22.60 -9.27
CA LYS A 113 -2.48 -23.91 -9.66
C LYS A 113 -1.21 -23.81 -10.48
N THR A 114 -1.07 -22.76 -11.27
CA THR A 114 0.12 -22.52 -12.07
C THR A 114 1.26 -22.14 -11.13
N GLN A 115 2.20 -23.05 -10.93
CA GLN A 115 3.44 -22.80 -10.16
C GLN A 115 4.48 -22.02 -10.97
N ASP A 116 4.09 -21.41 -12.07
CA ASP A 116 4.95 -20.53 -12.84
C ASP A 116 5.24 -19.26 -12.03
N ASN A 117 6.51 -18.86 -11.98
CA ASN A 117 6.93 -17.62 -11.30
C ASN A 117 6.32 -16.34 -11.91
N ASP A 118 5.68 -16.46 -13.08
CA ASP A 118 4.96 -15.40 -13.80
C ASP A 118 3.44 -15.42 -13.55
N ALA A 119 2.90 -16.40 -12.79
CA ALA A 119 1.49 -16.45 -12.47
C ALA A 119 1.14 -15.40 -11.39
N ASP A 120 -0.05 -14.82 -11.51
CA ASP A 120 -0.59 -13.92 -10.49
C ASP A 120 -0.59 -14.62 -9.13
N GLN A 121 0.21 -14.09 -8.21
CA GLN A 121 0.24 -14.56 -6.84
C GLN A 121 -0.67 -13.69 -5.98
N PHE A 122 -1.40 -14.33 -5.06
CA PHE A 122 -2.35 -13.66 -4.20
C PHE A 122 -1.93 -13.72 -2.75
N ILE A 123 -2.38 -12.73 -2.01
CA ILE A 123 -2.28 -12.69 -0.55
C ILE A 123 -3.66 -12.58 0.07
N VAL A 124 -3.78 -13.03 1.31
CA VAL A 124 -4.95 -12.83 2.15
C VAL A 124 -4.56 -11.97 3.35
N LYS A 125 -5.29 -10.87 3.54
CA LYS A 125 -5.20 -9.99 4.71
C LYS A 125 -6.41 -10.24 5.60
N HIS A 126 -6.19 -10.54 6.88
CA HIS A 126 -7.23 -10.69 7.90
C HIS A 126 -6.75 -10.13 9.25
N LEU A 127 -7.65 -10.06 10.23
CA LEU A 127 -7.33 -9.53 11.55
C LEU A 127 -6.42 -10.47 12.34
N ARG A 128 -5.66 -9.91 13.26
CA ARG A 128 -4.79 -10.66 14.16
C ARG A 128 -5.60 -11.35 15.27
N PRO A 129 -5.23 -12.59 15.66
CA PRO A 129 -5.92 -13.33 16.72
C PRO A 129 -5.86 -12.62 18.08
N GLU A 130 -4.80 -11.84 18.36
CA GLU A 130 -4.63 -11.13 19.63
C GLU A 130 -5.74 -10.09 19.89
N LEU A 131 -6.34 -9.55 18.83
CA LEU A 131 -7.45 -8.57 18.95
C LEU A 131 -8.70 -9.17 19.59
N LEU A 132 -8.91 -10.48 19.51
CA LEU A 132 -10.06 -11.13 20.13
C LEU A 132 -10.16 -10.90 21.63
N THR A 133 -9.05 -10.57 22.29
CA THR A 133 -9.00 -10.24 23.73
C THR A 133 -9.44 -8.82 24.03
N GLN A 134 -9.51 -7.94 23.01
CA GLN A 134 -9.79 -6.51 23.13
C GLN A 134 -10.97 -6.12 22.23
N ARG A 135 -12.18 -6.34 22.72
CA ARG A 135 -13.41 -6.24 21.92
C ARG A 135 -13.55 -4.93 21.12
N THR A 136 -13.30 -3.79 21.75
CA THR A 136 -13.43 -2.48 21.07
C THR A 136 -12.39 -2.36 19.96
N ALA A 137 -11.13 -2.72 20.22
CA ALA A 137 -10.09 -2.72 19.21
C ALA A 137 -10.40 -3.68 18.06
N PHE A 138 -10.98 -4.86 18.37
CA PHE A 138 -11.42 -5.81 17.37
C PHE A 138 -12.52 -5.25 16.47
N ASN A 139 -13.58 -4.65 17.07
CA ASN A 139 -14.70 -4.10 16.30
C ASN A 139 -14.23 -2.97 15.36
N ASN A 140 -13.41 -2.04 15.87
CA ASN A 140 -12.88 -0.95 15.05
C ASN A 140 -12.01 -1.48 13.90
N ALA A 141 -11.08 -2.39 14.19
CA ALA A 141 -10.23 -3.00 13.16
C ALA A 141 -11.03 -3.82 12.14
N ALA A 142 -12.12 -4.47 12.58
CA ALA A 142 -13.02 -5.21 11.68
C ALA A 142 -13.79 -4.27 10.75
N ALA A 143 -14.31 -3.17 11.28
CA ALA A 143 -14.96 -2.14 10.48
C ALA A 143 -13.98 -1.51 9.48
N ASP A 144 -12.77 -1.15 9.92
CA ASP A 144 -11.75 -0.59 9.04
C ASP A 144 -11.35 -1.56 7.92
N LEU A 145 -11.22 -2.87 8.20
CA LEU A 145 -10.88 -3.87 7.17
C LEU A 145 -12.01 -4.03 6.13
N VAL A 146 -13.28 -4.03 6.57
CA VAL A 146 -14.43 -4.07 5.65
C VAL A 146 -14.50 -2.79 4.81
N LEU A 147 -14.26 -1.63 5.42
CA LEU A 147 -14.26 -0.35 4.69
C LEU A 147 -13.10 -0.26 3.69
N GLU A 148 -11.90 -0.73 4.08
CA GLU A 148 -10.77 -0.85 3.16
C GLU A 148 -11.14 -1.68 1.93
N SER A 149 -11.79 -2.83 2.14
CA SER A 149 -12.19 -3.70 1.02
C SER A 149 -13.19 -3.01 0.08
N LYS A 150 -14.12 -2.22 0.62
CA LYS A 150 -15.07 -1.44 -0.18
C LYS A 150 -14.38 -0.33 -0.98
N PHE A 151 -13.45 0.40 -0.39
CA PHE A 151 -12.63 1.38 -1.13
C PHE A 151 -11.88 0.71 -2.27
N LEU A 152 -11.15 -0.38 -1.98
CA LEU A 152 -10.38 -1.10 -3.00
C LEU A 152 -11.25 -1.63 -4.14
N ALA A 153 -12.48 -2.07 -3.84
CA ALA A 153 -13.41 -2.58 -4.83
C ALA A 153 -14.01 -1.46 -5.72
N ALA A 154 -14.16 -0.25 -5.18
CA ALA A 154 -14.71 0.90 -5.89
C ALA A 154 -13.65 1.72 -6.66
N LEU A 155 -12.36 1.46 -6.43
CA LEU A 155 -11.25 2.18 -7.05
C LEU A 155 -10.59 1.34 -8.14
N ASP A 156 -10.40 1.94 -9.32
CA ASP A 156 -9.67 1.32 -10.44
C ASP A 156 -8.56 2.26 -10.92
N HIS A 157 -7.33 1.96 -10.55
CA HIS A 157 -6.15 2.73 -10.95
C HIS A 157 -4.90 1.83 -10.98
N PRO A 158 -4.04 1.92 -12.01
CA PRO A 158 -2.88 1.04 -12.18
C PRO A 158 -1.85 1.13 -11.04
N ASN A 159 -1.86 2.19 -10.25
CA ASN A 159 -0.95 2.37 -9.12
C ASN A 159 -1.64 2.28 -7.75
N ILE A 160 -2.81 1.67 -7.67
CA ILE A 160 -3.48 1.24 -6.42
C ILE A 160 -3.52 -0.29 -6.42
N ILE A 161 -3.28 -0.91 -5.27
CA ILE A 161 -3.29 -2.37 -5.13
C ILE A 161 -4.66 -2.94 -5.54
N LYS A 162 -4.63 -4.03 -6.31
CA LYS A 162 -5.84 -4.65 -6.82
C LYS A 162 -6.43 -5.65 -5.83
N ILE A 163 -7.74 -5.52 -5.60
CA ILE A 163 -8.53 -6.51 -4.88
C ILE A 163 -9.05 -7.57 -5.87
N HIS A 164 -8.95 -8.84 -5.48
CA HIS A 164 -9.42 -9.97 -6.27
C HIS A 164 -10.57 -10.72 -5.62
N GLY A 165 -10.67 -10.65 -4.29
CA GLY A 165 -11.72 -11.33 -3.56
C GLY A 165 -11.87 -10.88 -2.12
N TRP A 166 -12.99 -11.25 -1.51
CA TRP A 166 -13.27 -11.03 -0.10
C TRP A 166 -14.20 -12.10 0.47
N ALA A 167 -14.43 -12.05 1.78
CA ALA A 167 -15.31 -13.00 2.45
C ALA A 167 -16.79 -12.83 2.02
N ALA A 168 -17.41 -13.91 1.56
CA ALA A 168 -18.76 -13.93 0.95
C ALA A 168 -19.87 -13.30 1.80
N ASN A 169 -19.78 -13.38 3.13
CA ASN A 169 -20.82 -12.87 4.03
C ASN A 169 -20.53 -11.47 4.58
N GLY A 170 -19.54 -10.74 4.03
CA GLY A 170 -19.14 -9.42 4.52
C GLY A 170 -18.87 -9.43 6.04
N ALA A 171 -19.31 -8.40 6.77
CA ALA A 171 -19.13 -8.28 8.21
C ALA A 171 -19.74 -9.46 9.01
N LYS A 172 -20.75 -10.14 8.48
CA LYS A 172 -21.36 -11.33 9.11
C LYS A 172 -20.40 -12.51 9.21
N SER A 173 -19.31 -12.52 8.43
CA SER A 173 -18.26 -13.52 8.50
C SER A 173 -17.55 -13.53 9.87
N PHE A 174 -17.64 -12.48 10.67
CA PHE A 174 -17.19 -12.46 12.07
C PHE A 174 -18.18 -13.09 13.06
N GLY A 175 -19.35 -13.58 12.57
CA GLY A 175 -20.44 -14.08 13.40
C GLY A 175 -20.14 -15.38 14.17
N ASP A 176 -19.11 -16.12 13.81
CA ASP A 176 -18.63 -17.28 14.54
C ASP A 176 -17.62 -16.91 15.67
N GLY A 177 -17.21 -15.63 15.72
CA GLY A 177 -16.21 -15.10 16.63
C GLY A 177 -14.76 -15.41 16.21
N SER A 178 -14.54 -15.73 14.93
CA SER A 178 -13.22 -15.90 14.34
C SER A 178 -12.60 -14.56 13.97
N HIS A 179 -11.28 -14.41 14.13
CA HIS A 179 -10.52 -13.23 13.73
C HIS A 179 -10.30 -13.17 12.20
N ASP A 180 -10.33 -14.31 11.54
CA ASP A 180 -10.09 -14.52 10.11
C ASP A 180 -11.36 -14.85 9.32
N GLY A 181 -12.54 -14.72 9.95
CA GLY A 181 -13.83 -14.94 9.28
C GLY A 181 -14.07 -14.00 8.11
N PHE A 182 -13.72 -12.71 8.27
CA PHE A 182 -13.61 -11.76 7.17
C PHE A 182 -12.15 -11.60 6.75
N PHE A 183 -11.92 -11.60 5.46
CA PHE A 183 -10.62 -11.43 4.84
C PHE A 183 -10.73 -10.71 3.51
N VAL A 184 -9.61 -10.16 3.03
CA VAL A 184 -9.46 -9.53 1.73
C VAL A 184 -8.36 -10.26 0.97
N MET A 185 -8.62 -10.63 -0.29
CA MET A 185 -7.64 -11.22 -1.20
C MET A 185 -7.13 -10.16 -2.16
N LEU A 186 -5.82 -9.93 -2.16
CA LEU A 186 -5.15 -8.90 -2.94
C LEU A 186 -4.07 -9.51 -3.83
N GLU A 187 -3.62 -8.74 -4.85
CA GLU A 187 -2.39 -9.07 -5.59
C GLU A 187 -1.19 -9.12 -4.63
N GLN A 188 -0.28 -10.05 -4.84
CA GLN A 188 0.97 -10.11 -4.08
C GLN A 188 1.95 -9.09 -4.64
N LEU A 189 2.51 -8.26 -3.77
CA LEU A 189 3.55 -7.30 -4.13
C LEU A 189 4.94 -7.96 -4.07
N ASP A 190 5.84 -7.53 -4.96
CA ASP A 190 7.21 -8.05 -5.03
C ASP A 190 8.05 -7.54 -3.85
N ASP A 191 7.85 -6.28 -3.46
CA ASP A 191 8.59 -5.61 -2.38
C ASP A 191 7.87 -4.33 -1.94
N ILE A 192 8.35 -3.68 -0.88
CA ILE A 192 7.88 -2.38 -0.40
C ILE A 192 8.97 -1.31 -0.54
N LEU A 193 8.54 -0.07 -0.75
CA LEU A 193 9.45 1.05 -1.02
C LEU A 193 10.41 1.32 0.14
N SER A 194 9.93 1.27 1.37
CA SER A 194 10.77 1.48 2.57
C SER A 194 11.93 0.48 2.66
N ARG A 195 11.67 -0.80 2.31
CA ARG A 195 12.70 -1.83 2.26
C ARG A 195 13.68 -1.57 1.13
N ARG A 196 13.22 -1.22 -0.07
CA ARG A 196 14.10 -0.89 -1.20
C ARG A 196 14.98 0.31 -0.89
N ILE A 197 14.43 1.40 -0.37
CA ILE A 197 15.22 2.58 0.05
C ILE A 197 16.26 2.18 1.10
N SER A 198 15.92 1.32 2.06
CA SER A 198 16.87 0.84 3.05
C SER A 198 18.02 0.03 2.43
N LEU A 199 17.75 -0.78 1.40
CA LEU A 199 18.77 -1.52 0.66
C LEU A 199 19.65 -0.57 -0.18
N TRP A 200 19.06 0.38 -0.89
CA TRP A 200 19.77 1.39 -1.68
C TRP A 200 20.67 2.28 -0.81
N ARG A 201 20.25 2.58 0.42
CA ARG A 201 21.10 3.31 1.39
C ARG A 201 22.35 2.51 1.81
N LYS A 202 22.21 1.18 1.93
CA LYS A 202 23.32 0.28 2.28
C LYS A 202 24.27 0.06 1.10
N ASP A 203 23.72 -0.04 -0.09
CA ASP A 203 24.44 -0.20 -1.34
C ASP A 203 23.95 0.81 -2.38
N PRO A 204 24.53 2.02 -2.42
CA PRO A 204 24.16 3.05 -3.38
C PRO A 204 24.33 2.65 -4.85
N SER A 205 25.15 1.64 -5.15
CA SER A 205 25.34 1.15 -6.52
C SER A 205 24.13 0.37 -7.04
N SER A 206 23.31 -0.18 -6.15
CA SER A 206 22.06 -0.87 -6.46
C SER A 206 20.86 0.07 -6.63
N ALA A 207 21.04 1.37 -6.29
CA ALA A 207 19.94 2.34 -6.38
C ALA A 207 19.60 2.66 -7.85
N PRO A 208 18.32 2.74 -8.19
CA PRO A 208 17.92 3.13 -9.53
C PRO A 208 18.33 4.59 -9.82
N PRO A 209 18.60 4.94 -11.09
CA PRO A 209 18.95 6.28 -11.48
C PRO A 209 17.82 7.28 -11.12
N MET A 210 18.18 8.57 -11.04
CA MET A 210 17.26 9.64 -10.66
C MET A 210 16.00 9.68 -11.53
N GLU A 211 16.15 9.43 -12.83
CA GLU A 211 15.06 9.32 -13.79
C GLU A 211 14.01 8.28 -13.35
N GLN A 212 14.45 7.05 -13.05
CA GLN A 212 13.55 5.99 -12.62
C GLN A 212 12.86 6.31 -11.28
N ARG A 213 13.58 6.95 -10.35
CA ARG A 213 13.00 7.40 -9.07
C ARG A 213 11.97 8.51 -9.27
N LEU A 214 12.19 9.43 -10.21
CA LEU A 214 11.20 10.42 -10.64
C LEU A 214 9.97 9.73 -11.26
N GLY A 215 10.16 8.69 -12.06
CA GLY A 215 9.07 7.88 -12.58
C GLY A 215 8.22 7.25 -11.48
N TYR A 216 8.83 6.72 -10.43
CA TYR A 216 8.10 6.22 -9.26
C TYR A 216 7.34 7.34 -8.53
N ALA A 217 7.97 8.49 -8.32
CA ALA A 217 7.29 9.65 -7.71
C ALA A 217 6.08 10.10 -8.53
N THR A 218 6.20 10.11 -9.86
CA THR A 218 5.10 10.44 -10.79
C THR A 218 3.95 9.44 -10.68
N GLN A 219 4.24 8.13 -10.57
CA GLN A 219 3.22 7.10 -10.40
C GLN A 219 2.47 7.26 -9.06
N ILE A 220 3.18 7.57 -7.97
CA ILE A 220 2.57 7.84 -6.66
C ILE A 220 1.67 9.08 -6.75
N ALA A 221 2.16 10.16 -7.38
CA ALA A 221 1.37 11.37 -7.59
C ALA A 221 0.10 11.10 -8.41
N GLY A 222 0.18 10.27 -9.46
CA GLY A 222 -1.00 9.88 -10.26
C GLY A 222 -2.05 9.13 -9.45
N ALA A 223 -1.63 8.22 -8.57
CA ALA A 223 -2.56 7.51 -7.68
C ALA A 223 -3.24 8.46 -6.68
N LEU A 224 -2.49 9.40 -6.08
CA LEU A 224 -3.06 10.41 -5.19
C LEU A 224 -3.97 11.39 -5.93
N GLN A 225 -3.60 11.82 -7.14
CA GLN A 225 -4.44 12.63 -8.02
C GLN A 225 -5.79 11.95 -8.26
N TYR A 226 -5.77 10.66 -8.57
CA TYR A 226 -6.99 9.88 -8.77
C TYR A 226 -7.86 9.83 -7.50
N LEU A 227 -7.28 9.61 -6.31
CA LEU A 227 -8.03 9.64 -5.06
C LEU A 227 -8.61 11.04 -4.78
N HIS A 228 -7.78 12.09 -4.91
CA HIS A 228 -8.19 13.47 -4.69
C HIS A 228 -9.28 13.94 -5.67
N SER A 229 -9.29 13.43 -6.92
CA SER A 229 -10.37 13.71 -7.89
C SER A 229 -11.73 13.18 -7.45
N LYS A 230 -11.74 12.25 -6.50
CA LYS A 230 -12.93 11.67 -5.86
C LYS A 230 -13.15 12.21 -4.44
N ASN A 231 -12.48 13.29 -4.08
CA ASN A 231 -12.49 13.86 -2.73
C ASN A 231 -12.02 12.90 -1.62
N ILE A 232 -11.25 11.87 -1.95
CA ILE A 232 -10.74 10.90 -1.00
C ILE A 232 -9.35 11.32 -0.54
N ILE A 233 -9.19 11.50 0.77
CA ILE A 233 -7.90 11.70 1.43
C ILE A 233 -7.34 10.37 1.93
N PHE A 234 -6.04 10.09 1.66
CA PHE A 234 -5.38 8.84 1.99
C PHE A 234 -4.99 8.74 3.48
N ARG A 235 -4.46 9.82 4.08
CA ARG A 235 -4.17 10.03 5.52
C ARG A 235 -2.97 9.31 6.13
N ASP A 236 -2.48 8.23 5.53
CA ASP A 236 -1.29 7.50 6.04
C ASP A 236 -0.29 7.20 4.92
N LEU A 237 0.00 8.23 4.10
CA LEU A 237 1.01 8.08 3.05
C LEU A 237 2.41 8.01 3.65
N LYS A 238 3.08 6.91 3.39
CA LYS A 238 4.46 6.61 3.84
C LYS A 238 5.09 5.57 2.94
N CYS A 239 6.42 5.45 2.95
CA CYS A 239 7.13 4.46 2.15
C CYS A 239 6.75 3.00 2.49
N ASP A 240 6.22 2.75 3.70
CA ASP A 240 5.74 1.42 4.11
C ASP A 240 4.40 1.02 3.48
N ASN A 241 3.62 1.99 2.99
CA ASN A 241 2.33 1.78 2.31
C ASN A 241 2.43 1.92 0.78
N ILE A 242 3.65 1.83 0.26
CA ILE A 242 3.95 1.86 -1.18
C ILE A 242 4.71 0.60 -1.53
N GLY A 243 4.16 -0.19 -2.44
CA GLY A 243 4.76 -1.42 -2.92
C GLY A 243 5.13 -1.39 -4.39
N PHE A 244 5.71 -2.49 -4.84
CA PHE A 244 6.05 -2.74 -6.23
C PHE A 244 5.37 -4.01 -6.70
N LYS A 245 4.82 -3.99 -7.90
CA LYS A 245 4.37 -5.16 -8.64
C LYS A 245 4.84 -4.99 -10.08
N ASP A 246 5.62 -5.95 -10.59
CA ASP A 246 6.16 -5.94 -11.96
C ASP A 246 6.88 -4.62 -12.31
N GLY A 247 7.64 -4.09 -11.36
CA GLY A 247 8.39 -2.85 -11.50
C GLY A 247 7.57 -1.55 -11.42
N ALA A 248 6.25 -1.64 -11.29
CA ALA A 248 5.35 -0.49 -11.12
C ALA A 248 4.98 -0.28 -9.64
N ILE A 249 4.66 0.96 -9.29
CA ILE A 249 4.20 1.33 -7.94
C ILE A 249 2.76 0.86 -7.71
N ARG A 250 2.50 0.44 -6.44
CA ARG A 250 1.15 0.20 -5.91
C ARG A 250 1.00 0.88 -4.55
N LEU A 251 0.05 1.81 -4.41
CA LEU A 251 -0.41 2.26 -3.11
C LEU A 251 -1.29 1.17 -2.48
N PHE A 252 -1.11 0.91 -1.19
CA PHE A 252 -1.90 -0.07 -0.45
C PHE A 252 -2.19 0.40 0.98
N ASP A 253 -3.01 -0.34 1.72
CA ASP A 253 -3.47 -0.02 3.08
C ASP A 253 -4.36 1.24 3.15
N LEU A 254 -5.53 1.15 2.51
CA LEU A 254 -6.53 2.21 2.42
C LEU A 254 -7.47 2.30 3.65
N GLY A 255 -7.21 1.56 4.71
CA GLY A 255 -8.07 1.50 5.90
C GLY A 255 -8.28 2.86 6.59
N LEU A 256 -7.35 3.80 6.41
CA LEU A 256 -7.48 5.15 6.96
C LEU A 256 -8.06 6.18 5.97
N CYS A 257 -8.36 5.79 4.73
CA CYS A 257 -8.96 6.70 3.75
C CYS A 257 -10.30 7.25 4.23
N ARG A 258 -10.57 8.50 3.87
CA ARG A 258 -11.86 9.17 4.15
C ARG A 258 -12.25 10.03 2.95
N GLU A 259 -13.53 10.08 2.68
CA GLU A 259 -14.07 11.06 1.76
C GLU A 259 -14.34 12.37 2.49
N LEU A 260 -13.94 13.48 1.89
CA LEU A 260 -14.28 14.81 2.36
C LEU A 260 -15.68 15.21 1.85
N PRO A 261 -16.39 16.10 2.54
CA PRO A 261 -17.71 16.56 2.09
C PRO A 261 -17.67 17.07 0.65
N GLU A 262 -18.75 16.84 -0.10
CA GLU A 262 -18.92 17.39 -1.43
C GLU A 262 -18.80 18.92 -1.41
N ASN A 263 -18.20 19.48 -2.46
CA ASN A 263 -17.95 20.92 -2.61
C ASN A 263 -16.99 21.53 -1.56
N SER A 264 -16.16 20.71 -0.91
CA SER A 264 -15.11 21.22 -0.04
C SER A 264 -14.14 22.12 -0.82
N SER A 265 -13.89 23.30 -0.30
CA SER A 265 -12.85 24.21 -0.83
C SER A 265 -11.47 23.83 -0.27
N ARG A 266 -10.41 24.37 -0.87
CA ARG A 266 -9.03 24.16 -0.38
C ARG A 266 -8.81 24.75 1.03
N ASP A 267 -9.61 25.72 1.42
CA ASP A 267 -9.51 26.42 2.70
C ASP A 267 -10.33 25.73 3.81
N ASP A 268 -11.22 24.79 3.42
CA ASP A 268 -12.04 24.06 4.38
C ASP A 268 -11.19 23.03 5.14
N MET A 269 -11.18 23.16 6.47
CA MET A 269 -10.45 22.28 7.36
C MET A 269 -11.42 21.41 8.16
N PHE A 270 -11.17 20.10 8.14
CA PHE A 270 -12.04 19.11 8.77
C PHE A 270 -11.38 18.55 10.02
N LEU A 271 -12.10 18.60 11.14
CA LEU A 271 -11.66 17.95 12.37
C LEU A 271 -11.91 16.45 12.25
N MET A 272 -10.86 15.70 12.09
CA MET A 272 -10.86 14.23 12.07
C MET A 272 -9.86 13.73 13.13
N SER A 273 -9.96 12.44 13.52
CA SER A 273 -8.98 11.84 14.41
C SER A 273 -7.56 11.96 13.82
N GLY A 274 -6.63 12.47 14.61
CA GLY A 274 -5.20 12.50 14.22
C GLY A 274 -4.69 11.09 14.06
N VAL A 275 -4.34 10.72 12.84
CA VAL A 275 -3.79 9.43 12.44
C VAL A 275 -2.59 9.64 11.53
N GLY A 276 -1.81 8.58 11.30
CA GLY A 276 -0.66 8.59 10.41
C GLY A 276 0.66 8.33 11.15
N THR A 277 1.72 8.22 10.37
CA THR A 277 3.07 7.90 10.87
C THR A 277 3.85 9.18 11.14
N PRO A 278 4.33 9.44 12.35
CA PRO A 278 4.80 10.76 12.82
C PRO A 278 5.68 11.55 11.85
N ARG A 279 6.65 10.91 11.18
CA ARG A 279 7.56 11.64 10.29
C ARG A 279 6.95 12.14 8.97
N TYR A 280 5.80 11.60 8.57
CA TYR A 280 5.12 11.97 7.32
C TYR A 280 3.87 12.82 7.56
N VAL A 281 3.44 12.92 8.81
CA VAL A 281 2.20 13.62 9.18
C VAL A 281 2.38 15.12 9.03
N ALA A 282 1.43 15.76 8.36
CA ALA A 282 1.43 17.22 8.18
C ALA A 282 1.32 17.98 9.52
N PRO A 283 1.95 19.17 9.62
CA PRO A 283 1.98 19.95 10.86
C PRO A 283 0.59 20.23 11.43
N GLU A 284 -0.38 20.59 10.61
CA GLU A 284 -1.75 20.88 11.00
C GLU A 284 -2.44 19.71 11.71
N ILE A 285 -2.11 18.46 11.32
CA ILE A 285 -2.63 17.26 11.98
C ILE A 285 -2.04 17.11 13.39
N VAL A 286 -0.71 17.29 13.51
CA VAL A 286 0.01 17.20 14.80
C VAL A 286 -0.44 18.30 15.77
N LEU A 287 -0.72 19.49 15.24
CA LEU A 287 -1.18 20.65 15.98
C LEU A 287 -2.69 20.59 16.28
N GLY A 288 -3.44 19.73 15.61
CA GLY A 288 -4.88 19.53 15.84
C GLY A 288 -5.76 20.67 15.30
N THR A 289 -5.30 21.36 14.27
CA THR A 289 -6.04 22.50 13.67
C THR A 289 -7.02 22.08 12.58
N GLY A 290 -7.17 20.78 12.32
CA GLY A 290 -7.94 20.24 11.21
C GLY A 290 -7.05 20.03 9.99
N TYR A 291 -7.57 19.34 8.97
CA TYR A 291 -6.83 19.08 7.74
C TYR A 291 -7.77 18.79 6.54
N ASN A 292 -7.20 18.86 5.36
CA ASN A 292 -7.85 18.61 4.07
C ASN A 292 -6.93 17.79 3.16
N LEU A 293 -7.20 17.74 1.86
CA LEU A 293 -6.37 17.04 0.86
C LEU A 293 -4.90 17.49 0.86
N GLY A 294 -4.62 18.73 1.28
CA GLY A 294 -3.25 19.26 1.41
C GLY A 294 -2.38 18.51 2.43
N ALA A 295 -2.97 17.75 3.35
CA ALA A 295 -2.23 16.89 4.25
C ALA A 295 -1.53 15.71 3.53
N ASP A 296 -2.19 15.12 2.54
CA ASP A 296 -1.56 14.09 1.69
C ASP A 296 -0.45 14.70 0.82
N VAL A 297 -0.61 15.96 0.37
CA VAL A 297 0.43 16.67 -0.38
C VAL A 297 1.69 16.82 0.46
N TYR A 298 1.55 17.21 1.73
CA TYR A 298 2.68 17.26 2.66
C TYR A 298 3.33 15.88 2.82
N SER A 299 2.54 14.86 3.13
CA SER A 299 3.03 13.49 3.30
C SER A 299 3.76 13.00 2.04
N PHE A 300 3.21 13.31 0.86
CA PHE A 300 3.85 12.97 -0.42
C PHE A 300 5.18 13.72 -0.61
N SER A 301 5.29 14.97 -0.19
CA SER A 301 6.56 15.71 -0.27
C SER A 301 7.69 15.02 0.49
N ILE A 302 7.37 14.48 1.68
CA ILE A 302 8.32 13.75 2.53
C ILE A 302 8.68 12.39 1.91
N VAL A 303 7.70 11.66 1.37
CA VAL A 303 7.93 10.42 0.61
C VAL A 303 8.79 10.68 -0.62
N CYS A 304 8.47 11.73 -1.39
CA CYS A 304 9.20 12.13 -2.58
C CYS A 304 10.67 12.47 -2.24
N TYR A 305 10.90 13.24 -1.18
CA TYR A 305 12.26 13.51 -0.69
C TYR A 305 12.99 12.23 -0.32
N GLU A 306 12.39 11.35 0.49
CA GLU A 306 13.00 10.10 0.94
C GLU A 306 13.39 9.19 -0.24
N LEU A 307 12.51 9.08 -1.24
CA LEU A 307 12.72 8.32 -2.47
C LEU A 307 13.85 8.92 -3.32
N LEU A 308 13.82 10.25 -3.55
CA LEU A 308 14.76 10.90 -4.46
C LEU A 308 16.14 11.11 -3.84
N ALA A 309 16.22 11.41 -2.55
CA ALA A 309 17.47 11.56 -1.83
C ALA A 309 18.08 10.22 -1.36
N ILE A 310 17.27 9.14 -1.32
CA ILE A 310 17.63 7.86 -0.68
C ILE A 310 18.06 8.11 0.79
N ALA A 311 17.41 9.06 1.43
CA ALA A 311 17.73 9.51 2.78
C ALA A 311 16.45 9.62 3.60
N LYS A 312 16.49 9.10 4.82
CA LYS A 312 15.33 9.08 5.72
C LYS A 312 15.18 10.44 6.42
N PRO A 313 14.16 11.23 6.12
CA PRO A 313 13.97 12.52 6.76
C PRO A 313 13.61 12.33 8.25
N PHE A 314 14.08 13.24 9.10
CA PHE A 314 13.77 13.25 10.53
C PHE A 314 14.04 11.92 11.27
N ASP A 315 15.10 11.19 10.88
CA ASP A 315 15.36 9.81 11.33
C ASP A 315 15.57 9.70 12.85
N LEU A 316 16.12 10.74 13.47
CA LEU A 316 16.41 10.79 14.90
C LEU A 316 15.32 11.46 15.74
N TYR A 317 14.21 11.91 15.12
CA TYR A 317 13.17 12.64 15.83
C TYR A 317 12.16 11.70 16.49
N ASN A 318 11.95 11.89 17.78
CA ASN A 318 10.74 11.39 18.45
C ASN A 318 9.57 12.34 18.18
N ILE A 319 8.36 11.95 18.59
CA ILE A 319 7.15 12.73 18.32
C ILE A 319 7.21 14.15 18.92
N GLY A 320 7.83 14.32 20.08
CA GLY A 320 7.99 15.63 20.73
C GLY A 320 8.94 16.53 19.94
N MET A 321 10.07 16.00 19.49
CA MET A 321 11.02 16.72 18.64
C MET A 321 10.38 17.08 17.28
N TYR A 322 9.63 16.15 16.68
CA TYR A 322 8.94 16.41 15.43
C TYR A 322 7.94 17.54 15.56
N ARG A 323 7.13 17.52 16.65
CA ARG A 323 6.18 18.60 16.95
C ARG A 323 6.89 19.95 17.07
N MET A 324 7.94 20.05 17.89
CA MET A 324 8.64 21.29 18.15
C MET A 324 9.39 21.79 16.91
N LEU A 325 10.28 20.97 16.36
CA LEU A 325 11.20 21.43 15.30
C LEU A 325 10.51 21.53 13.94
N VAL A 326 9.67 20.53 13.59
CA VAL A 326 9.06 20.47 12.24
C VAL A 326 7.74 21.22 12.18
N CYS A 327 6.86 21.04 13.21
CA CYS A 327 5.52 21.62 13.15
C CYS A 327 5.49 23.07 13.69
N GLU A 328 6.25 23.38 14.74
CA GLU A 328 6.25 24.71 15.38
C GLU A 328 7.37 25.61 14.82
N ASP A 329 8.61 25.10 14.68
CA ASP A 329 9.77 25.86 14.20
C ASP A 329 9.95 25.84 12.67
N GLY A 330 9.20 24.98 11.96
CA GLY A 330 9.17 24.92 10.50
C GLY A 330 10.39 24.24 9.85
N GLU A 331 11.10 23.38 10.56
CA GLU A 331 12.23 22.65 9.98
C GLU A 331 11.79 21.72 8.84
N ARG A 332 12.59 21.66 7.78
CA ARG A 332 12.36 20.81 6.60
C ARG A 332 13.62 20.07 6.19
N PRO A 333 13.53 18.96 5.44
CA PRO A 333 14.68 18.25 4.93
C PRO A 333 15.53 19.14 4.03
N GLN A 334 16.85 19.04 4.15
CA GLN A 334 17.78 19.81 3.32
C GLN A 334 17.75 19.31 1.87
N LEU A 335 17.40 20.20 0.93
CA LEU A 335 17.37 19.89 -0.48
C LEU A 335 18.77 19.60 -1.03
N VAL A 336 18.85 18.68 -1.98
CA VAL A 336 20.10 18.34 -2.65
C VAL A 336 20.40 19.37 -3.72
N ALA A 337 21.51 20.11 -3.57
CA ALA A 337 21.85 21.25 -4.43
C ALA A 337 22.02 20.90 -5.92
N SER A 338 22.30 19.63 -6.25
CA SER A 338 22.41 19.17 -7.64
C SER A 338 21.08 18.85 -8.32
N TRP A 339 19.98 18.89 -7.59
CA TRP A 339 18.65 18.67 -8.20
C TRP A 339 18.23 19.85 -9.08
N PRO A 340 17.44 19.59 -10.15
CA PRO A 340 16.85 20.67 -10.96
C PRO A 340 16.12 21.70 -10.09
N GLN A 341 16.23 22.97 -10.43
CA GLN A 341 15.58 24.04 -9.64
C GLN A 341 14.07 23.88 -9.58
N GLU A 342 13.46 23.40 -10.67
CA GLU A 342 12.02 23.12 -10.74
C GLU A 342 11.60 22.08 -9.70
N LEU A 343 12.40 21.02 -9.52
CA LEU A 343 12.14 19.99 -8.49
C LEU A 343 12.29 20.54 -7.08
N GLN A 344 13.33 21.35 -6.84
CA GLN A 344 13.54 21.99 -5.53
C GLN A 344 12.38 22.91 -5.18
N THR A 345 11.91 23.71 -6.13
CA THR A 345 10.78 24.63 -5.97
C THR A 345 9.49 23.85 -5.70
N LEU A 346 9.23 22.78 -6.46
CA LEU A 346 8.06 21.93 -6.27
C LEU A 346 8.04 21.29 -4.87
N LEU A 347 9.14 20.70 -4.44
CA LEU A 347 9.24 20.11 -3.10
C LEU A 347 8.98 21.15 -2.00
N THR A 348 9.55 22.35 -2.16
CA THR A 348 9.38 23.45 -1.20
C THR A 348 7.91 23.88 -1.09
N SER A 349 7.20 23.98 -2.21
CA SER A 349 5.77 24.32 -2.20
C SER A 349 4.88 23.23 -1.60
N MET A 350 5.21 21.95 -1.80
CA MET A 350 4.41 20.84 -1.28
C MET A 350 4.45 20.71 0.24
N TRP A 351 5.56 21.07 0.90
CA TRP A 351 5.68 21.00 2.36
C TRP A 351 5.55 22.36 3.06
N ASP A 352 4.88 23.31 2.42
CA ASP A 352 4.56 24.58 3.05
C ASP A 352 3.81 24.37 4.38
N ALA A 353 4.04 25.27 5.33
CA ALA A 353 3.36 25.23 6.62
C ALA A 353 1.85 25.47 6.46
N GLU A 354 1.48 26.37 5.55
CA GLU A 354 0.10 26.70 5.24
C GLU A 354 -0.47 25.72 4.21
N SER A 355 -1.43 24.90 4.64
CA SER A 355 -2.02 23.83 3.81
C SER A 355 -2.69 24.34 2.53
N SER A 356 -3.32 25.52 2.58
CA SER A 356 -4.08 26.12 1.48
C SER A 356 -3.20 26.59 0.32
N VAL A 357 -1.92 26.90 0.57
CA VAL A 357 -0.98 27.31 -0.48
C VAL A 357 -0.23 26.15 -1.14
N ARG A 358 -0.30 24.94 -0.59
CA ARG A 358 0.30 23.76 -1.20
C ARG A 358 -0.36 23.49 -2.55
N PRO A 359 0.40 23.09 -3.59
CA PRO A 359 -0.18 22.77 -4.90
C PRO A 359 -1.12 21.56 -4.80
N THR A 360 -2.07 21.47 -5.72
CA THR A 360 -2.95 20.29 -5.87
C THR A 360 -2.17 19.10 -6.42
N MET A 361 -2.72 17.88 -6.24
CA MET A 361 -2.09 16.68 -6.84
C MET A 361 -2.12 16.71 -8.37
N ASP A 362 -3.08 17.43 -9.01
CA ASP A 362 -3.09 17.68 -10.47
C ASP A 362 -1.87 18.50 -10.90
N GLU A 363 -1.61 19.60 -10.21
CA GLU A 363 -0.46 20.47 -10.47
C GLU A 363 0.87 19.73 -10.22
N ILE A 364 0.96 18.96 -9.14
CA ILE A 364 2.14 18.18 -8.78
C ILE A 364 2.41 17.09 -9.82
N HIS A 365 1.40 16.30 -10.18
CA HIS A 365 1.55 15.23 -11.16
C HIS A 365 1.99 15.77 -12.52
N SER A 366 1.41 16.90 -12.97
CA SER A 366 1.80 17.58 -14.20
C SER A 366 3.27 18.02 -14.17
N GLN A 367 3.69 18.72 -13.09
CA GLN A 367 5.06 19.20 -12.94
C GLN A 367 6.08 18.07 -12.83
N LEU A 368 5.78 17.01 -12.06
CA LEU A 368 6.66 15.83 -11.96
C LEU A 368 6.78 15.11 -13.30
N SER A 369 5.70 15.00 -14.06
CA SER A 369 5.73 14.40 -15.40
C SER A 369 6.63 15.18 -16.35
N GLU A 370 6.60 16.50 -16.28
CA GLU A 370 7.48 17.37 -17.07
C GLU A 370 8.94 17.21 -16.65
N ILE A 371 9.24 17.26 -15.34
CA ILE A 371 10.58 17.07 -14.79
C ILE A 371 11.12 15.68 -15.17
N HIS A 372 10.31 14.63 -15.03
CA HIS A 372 10.67 13.26 -15.40
C HIS A 372 10.96 13.16 -16.91
N SER A 373 10.15 13.75 -17.78
CA SER A 373 10.36 13.73 -19.22
C SER A 373 11.68 14.41 -19.63
N LYS A 374 12.07 15.47 -18.95
CA LYS A 374 13.36 16.17 -19.17
C LYS A 374 14.56 15.33 -18.70
N ALA A 375 14.38 14.49 -17.68
CA ALA A 375 15.43 13.62 -17.15
C ALA A 375 15.66 12.36 -18.00
N THR A 376 14.72 11.98 -18.86
CA THR A 376 14.79 10.74 -19.65
C THR A 376 15.77 10.88 -20.83
N PRO A 377 16.77 9.97 -21.00
CA PRO A 377 17.83 10.08 -22.02
C PRO A 377 17.33 9.95 -23.47
N GLY A 378 16.24 10.31 -23.86
CA GLY A 378 15.71 10.35 -25.24
C GLY A 378 14.99 11.67 -25.54
N ALA A 379 14.65 12.45 -24.51
CA ALA A 379 13.93 13.69 -24.65
C ALA A 379 14.78 14.77 -25.38
N LEU A 380 16.08 14.80 -25.13
CA LEU A 380 17.01 15.69 -25.85
C LEU A 380 17.07 15.36 -27.34
N THR A 381 16.99 14.09 -27.73
CA THR A 381 17.03 13.66 -29.14
C THR A 381 15.71 14.01 -29.85
N SER A 382 14.57 13.92 -29.17
CA SER A 382 13.27 14.29 -29.70
C SER A 382 13.09 15.83 -29.77
N LEU A 383 13.57 16.56 -28.78
CA LEU A 383 13.60 18.04 -28.77
C LEU A 383 14.54 18.59 -29.87
N LEU A 384 15.73 17.98 -30.05
CA LEU A 384 16.66 18.35 -31.10
C LEU A 384 16.11 17.98 -32.50
N SER A 385 15.29 16.93 -32.62
CA SER A 385 14.62 16.57 -33.88
C SER A 385 13.43 17.48 -34.21
N SER A 386 12.78 18.08 -33.22
CA SER A 386 11.68 19.04 -33.39
C SER A 386 12.18 20.46 -33.68
N LEU A 387 13.39 20.80 -33.27
CA LEU A 387 14.07 22.03 -33.68
C LEU A 387 14.64 21.80 -35.08
N LYS A 388 14.10 22.52 -36.09
CA LYS A 388 14.61 22.54 -37.49
C LYS A 388 16.00 23.15 -37.52
N PHE A 389 17.03 22.46 -36.99
CA PHE A 389 18.42 22.84 -37.21
C PHE A 389 18.90 22.38 -38.59
N PRO A 390 19.67 23.18 -39.32
CA PRO A 390 20.23 22.77 -40.60
C PRO A 390 21.11 21.54 -40.38
N LYS A 391 20.92 20.52 -41.24
CA LYS A 391 21.54 19.15 -41.16
C LYS A 391 23.05 19.10 -40.91
N ARG A 392 23.74 20.24 -40.97
CA ARG A 392 25.20 20.37 -40.78
C ARG A 392 25.65 20.37 -39.31
N LEU A 393 24.78 20.72 -38.37
CA LEU A 393 25.09 20.76 -36.93
C LEU A 393 24.77 19.46 -36.18
N VAL A 394 23.84 18.65 -36.68
CA VAL A 394 23.47 17.36 -36.07
C VAL A 394 24.61 16.34 -36.15
N ARG A 395 25.48 16.46 -37.15
CA ARG A 395 26.62 15.53 -37.34
C ARG A 395 27.78 15.73 -36.37
N MET A 396 27.80 16.84 -35.62
CA MET A 396 28.81 17.12 -34.59
C MET A 396 28.37 16.69 -33.17
N ALA A 397 27.08 16.53 -32.94
CA ALA A 397 26.54 16.14 -31.63
C ALA A 397 26.34 14.62 -31.48
N THR A 398 26.23 13.90 -32.59
CA THR A 398 26.22 12.43 -32.61
C THR A 398 27.53 11.92 -33.17
N GLY A 399 28.55 11.81 -32.31
CA GLY A 399 29.83 11.20 -32.67
C GLY A 399 29.61 9.73 -33.04
N SER A 400 29.50 9.47 -34.36
CA SER A 400 29.57 8.11 -34.87
C SER A 400 31.00 7.61 -34.73
N PHE A 401 31.26 6.74 -33.77
CA PHE A 401 32.38 5.83 -33.83
C PHE A 401 32.13 4.86 -35.01
N SER A 402 32.74 5.15 -36.18
CA SER A 402 32.83 4.19 -37.27
C SER A 402 34.04 3.30 -36.99
N GLU A 403 33.78 2.00 -36.96
CA GLU A 403 34.79 0.95 -37.04
C GLU A 403 35.75 1.22 -38.19
N GLY A 404 37.03 1.41 -37.88
CA GLY A 404 38.15 1.50 -38.84
C GLY A 404 38.93 0.19 -38.85
N THR A 405 38.68 -0.55 -39.89
CA THR A 405 39.54 -1.56 -40.60
C THR A 405 40.85 -1.99 -39.92
N SER A 406 40.88 -3.29 -39.68
CA SER A 406 42.04 -4.16 -39.54
C SER A 406 43.18 -3.82 -40.54
N THR A 407 44.38 -3.57 -40.02
CA THR A 407 45.63 -3.74 -40.76
C THR A 407 46.61 -4.49 -39.88
N THR A 408 46.87 -5.71 -40.28
CA THR A 408 47.97 -6.58 -39.89
C THR A 408 49.31 -5.89 -40.12
N VAL A 409 50.17 -5.83 -39.12
CA VAL A 409 51.60 -5.69 -39.28
C VAL A 409 52.30 -6.70 -38.39
N THR A 410 53.05 -7.54 -39.07
CA THR A 410 53.94 -8.59 -38.60
C THR A 410 55.13 -8.06 -37.83
N SER A 411 55.49 -8.80 -36.79
CA SER A 411 56.82 -9.19 -36.29
C SER A 411 58.04 -8.29 -36.56
N ALA A 412 58.69 -7.88 -35.49
CA ALA A 412 60.13 -8.11 -35.36
C ALA A 412 60.58 -7.95 -33.87
N ALA A 413 61.34 -8.95 -33.47
CA ALA A 413 61.99 -9.07 -32.18
C ALA A 413 63.18 -8.11 -32.06
N SER A 414 63.50 -7.74 -30.84
CA SER A 414 64.79 -7.99 -30.18
C SER A 414 65.33 -6.83 -29.33
N LEU A 415 65.61 -7.19 -28.09
CA LEU A 415 66.86 -6.94 -27.33
C LEU A 415 67.15 -5.55 -26.71
N ASN A 416 67.38 -5.70 -25.41
CA ASN A 416 68.34 -5.02 -24.54
C ASN A 416 68.07 -3.59 -24.03
N LYS A 417 67.87 -3.44 -22.83
CA LYS A 417 68.60 -3.58 -21.57
C LYS A 417 67.71 -3.38 -20.38
#